data_5bc3a082009df7fdb9c5c86167bf3062
#
_entry.id   5bc3a082009df7fdb9c5c86167bf3062
#
_cell.length_a   1.000
_cell.length_b   1.000
_cell.length_c   1.000
_cell.angle_alpha   90.00
_cell.angle_beta   90.00
_cell.angle_gamma   90.00
#
_symmetry.space_group_name_H-M   'P 1'
#
loop_
_entity.id
_entity.type
_entity.pdbx_description
1 polymer ?
#
loop_
_entity_poly.entity_id
_entity_poly.type
_entity_poly.pdbx_seq_one_letter_code
_entity_poly.pdbx_strand_id
1 'polypeptide(L)'
;MSSLTPDPDAQTGPVVALPVYHGVSELELGVMVTVLRLCGGDRVAVTVNRSRISVITAGGLVTTPHVLYAALPEPGALLLPGGPGAARAARDPLLRAFLAAHPGLPTGASGSGLLLLGEAGTLDGRVVGGPADLADTLWGFTPADVRPGEVVTDGPLCSAPAGLGALHAALHVAGTLWGQEAAQEAAQRIGAGAMLALQAT
;
A
#
# COMPACT_ATOMS: atom_id res chain seq x y z
N MET A 1 5.90 -30.88 -24.91
CA MET A 1 6.39 -29.52 -24.64
C MET A 1 5.23 -28.59 -25.01
N SER A 2 4.44 -28.19 -24.00
CA SER A 2 3.28 -27.30 -24.20
C SER A 2 3.82 -25.87 -24.28
N SER A 3 3.58 -25.21 -25.42
CA SER A 3 3.94 -23.81 -25.63
C SER A 3 3.11 -22.93 -24.69
N LEU A 4 3.74 -22.32 -23.70
CA LEU A 4 3.18 -21.23 -22.90
C LEU A 4 3.14 -19.97 -23.77
N THR A 5 2.21 -19.91 -24.73
CA THR A 5 1.79 -18.65 -25.31
C THR A 5 0.93 -17.94 -24.25
N PRO A 6 1.28 -16.72 -23.83
CA PRO A 6 0.41 -15.95 -22.95
C PRO A 6 -0.94 -15.74 -23.66
N ASP A 7 -2.02 -16.05 -22.96
CA ASP A 7 -3.37 -15.71 -23.40
C ASP A 7 -3.47 -14.18 -23.50
N PRO A 8 -3.70 -13.61 -24.69
CA PRO A 8 -3.82 -12.16 -24.85
C PRO A 8 -5.08 -11.59 -24.18
N ASP A 9 -6.05 -12.44 -23.81
CA ASP A 9 -7.31 -12.05 -23.15
C ASP A 9 -7.28 -12.26 -21.64
N ALA A 10 -6.14 -12.60 -21.03
CA ALA A 10 -6.02 -12.74 -19.59
C ALA A 10 -6.18 -11.37 -18.91
N GLN A 11 -7.39 -11.13 -18.44
CA GLN A 11 -7.93 -10.06 -17.61
C GLN A 11 -6.92 -8.95 -17.25
N THR A 12 -7.01 -7.83 -17.95
CA THR A 12 -6.38 -6.56 -17.61
C THR A 12 -7.12 -5.92 -16.42
N GLY A 13 -7.03 -6.54 -15.25
CA GLY A 13 -7.49 -5.90 -14.02
C GLY A 13 -6.59 -4.72 -13.65
N PRO A 14 -7.08 -3.79 -12.82
CA PRO A 14 -6.28 -2.65 -12.39
C PRO A 14 -5.03 -3.12 -11.65
N VAL A 15 -3.88 -2.59 -12.05
CA VAL A 15 -2.60 -2.85 -11.36
C VAL A 15 -2.53 -1.98 -10.11
N VAL A 16 -2.15 -2.57 -8.97
CA VAL A 16 -1.87 -1.84 -7.74
C VAL A 16 -0.37 -1.74 -7.54
N ALA A 17 0.14 -0.52 -7.44
CA ALA A 17 1.56 -0.27 -7.22
C ALA A 17 1.91 -0.35 -5.74
N LEU A 18 2.97 -1.12 -5.41
CA LEU A 18 3.54 -1.22 -4.08
C LEU A 18 5.00 -0.78 -4.11
N PRO A 19 5.34 0.45 -3.70
CA PRO A 19 6.72 0.86 -3.55
C PRO A 19 7.46 -0.03 -2.54
N VAL A 20 8.60 -0.59 -2.96
CA VAL A 20 9.47 -1.38 -2.09
C VAL A 20 10.84 -0.71 -1.99
N TYR A 21 11.44 -0.75 -0.80
CA TYR A 21 12.69 -0.06 -0.48
C TYR A 21 13.44 -0.82 0.61
N HIS A 22 14.73 -0.57 0.77
CA HIS A 22 15.49 -1.16 1.87
C HIS A 22 14.84 -0.82 3.23
N GLY A 23 14.59 -1.84 4.04
CA GLY A 23 13.91 -1.72 5.31
C GLY A 23 12.38 -1.59 5.21
N VAL A 24 11.76 -1.96 4.08
CA VAL A 24 10.30 -2.13 4.01
C VAL A 24 9.86 -3.26 4.93
N SER A 25 8.71 -3.11 5.59
CA SER A 25 8.13 -4.16 6.44
C SER A 25 7.64 -5.32 5.57
N GLU A 26 8.23 -6.48 5.70
CA GLU A 26 7.79 -7.72 5.02
C GLU A 26 6.41 -8.16 5.47
N LEU A 27 6.04 -7.91 6.74
CA LEU A 27 4.70 -8.20 7.24
C LEU A 27 3.65 -7.38 6.49
N GLU A 28 3.84 -6.06 6.43
CA GLU A 28 2.88 -5.17 5.78
C GLU A 28 2.82 -5.43 4.28
N LEU A 29 3.98 -5.56 3.63
CA LEU A 29 4.07 -5.90 2.21
C LEU A 29 3.38 -7.24 1.92
N GLY A 30 3.63 -8.27 2.73
CA GLY A 30 3.04 -9.60 2.57
C GLY A 30 1.52 -9.58 2.73
N VAL A 31 0.99 -8.88 3.73
CA VAL A 31 -0.45 -8.71 3.93
C VAL A 31 -1.09 -8.02 2.72
N MET A 32 -0.53 -6.89 2.27
CA MET A 32 -1.03 -6.14 1.13
C MET A 32 -1.06 -6.99 -0.15
N VAL A 33 0.06 -7.65 -0.48
CA VAL A 33 0.16 -8.52 -1.67
C VAL A 33 -0.85 -9.68 -1.58
N THR A 34 -1.01 -10.30 -0.41
CA THR A 34 -1.93 -11.42 -0.22
C THR A 34 -3.37 -11.02 -0.46
N VAL A 35 -3.83 -9.90 0.14
CA VAL A 35 -5.20 -9.39 -0.07
C VAL A 35 -5.46 -9.09 -1.53
N LEU A 36 -4.55 -8.37 -2.19
CA LEU A 36 -4.70 -8.02 -3.61
C LEU A 36 -4.81 -9.26 -4.50
N ARG A 37 -3.97 -10.28 -4.26
CA ARG A 37 -4.00 -11.52 -5.05
C ARG A 37 -5.27 -12.33 -4.83
N LEU A 38 -5.83 -12.31 -3.63
CA LEU A 38 -7.09 -12.97 -3.34
C LEU A 38 -8.28 -12.32 -4.05
N CYS A 39 -8.25 -11.00 -4.25
CA CYS A 39 -9.33 -10.25 -4.90
C CYS A 39 -9.16 -10.15 -6.42
N GLY A 40 -7.96 -9.86 -6.90
CA GLY A 40 -7.69 -9.50 -8.30
C GLY A 40 -6.79 -10.49 -9.07
N GLY A 41 -6.29 -11.55 -8.42
CA GLY A 41 -5.45 -12.56 -9.06
C GLY A 41 -3.95 -12.22 -9.09
N ASP A 42 -3.17 -13.01 -9.83
CA ASP A 42 -1.71 -13.07 -9.69
C ASP A 42 -0.95 -11.84 -10.23
N ARG A 43 -1.54 -11.04 -11.09
CA ARG A 43 -0.85 -9.94 -11.78
C ARG A 43 -1.17 -8.55 -11.24
N VAL A 44 -2.00 -8.46 -10.21
CA VAL A 44 -2.53 -7.19 -9.70
C VAL A 44 -1.52 -6.44 -8.84
N ALA A 45 -0.83 -7.15 -7.96
CA ALA A 45 0.16 -6.57 -7.05
C ALA A 45 1.52 -6.44 -7.74
N VAL A 46 1.92 -5.20 -8.05
CA VAL A 46 3.19 -4.91 -8.73
C VAL A 46 4.09 -4.10 -7.82
N THR A 47 5.20 -4.71 -7.38
CA THR A 47 6.22 -4.00 -6.61
C THR A 47 7.06 -3.10 -7.50
N VAL A 48 7.25 -1.86 -7.07
CA VAL A 48 7.93 -0.81 -7.85
C VAL A 48 9.08 -0.17 -7.08
N ASN A 49 10.12 0.24 -7.80
CA ASN A 49 11.24 1.01 -7.26
C ASN A 49 11.89 1.83 -8.39
N ARG A 50 12.83 2.70 -8.03
CA ARG A 50 13.67 3.45 -8.98
C ARG A 50 14.63 2.55 -9.78
N SER A 51 14.96 1.37 -9.28
CA SER A 51 15.82 0.38 -9.91
C SER A 51 15.32 -1.03 -9.67
N ARG A 52 15.77 -2.00 -10.47
CA ARG A 52 15.48 -3.43 -10.26
C ARG A 52 16.51 -4.13 -9.38
N ILE A 53 17.30 -3.37 -8.62
CA ILE A 53 18.19 -3.92 -7.61
C ILE A 53 17.36 -4.43 -6.45
N SER A 54 17.69 -5.63 -5.98
CA SER A 54 17.02 -6.23 -4.83
C SER A 54 17.15 -5.35 -3.59
N VAL A 55 16.08 -5.30 -2.80
CA VAL A 55 16.04 -4.63 -1.52
C VAL A 55 15.99 -5.66 -0.39
N ILE A 56 16.52 -5.29 0.77
CA ILE A 56 16.45 -6.10 1.99
C ILE A 56 15.33 -5.50 2.86
N THR A 57 14.38 -6.33 3.26
CA THR A 57 13.28 -5.93 4.14
C THR A 57 13.75 -5.68 5.58
N ALA A 58 12.86 -5.22 6.44
CA ALA A 58 13.16 -4.97 7.85
C ALA A 58 13.66 -6.22 8.58
N GLY A 59 13.07 -7.39 8.31
CA GLY A 59 13.44 -8.68 8.90
C GLY A 59 14.52 -9.45 8.11
N GLY A 60 15.08 -8.86 7.04
CA GLY A 60 16.21 -9.44 6.32
C GLY A 60 15.85 -10.27 5.08
N LEU A 61 14.59 -10.34 4.68
CA LEU A 61 14.21 -10.99 3.42
C LEU A 61 14.70 -10.15 2.23
N VAL A 62 15.05 -10.83 1.15
CA VAL A 62 15.47 -10.20 -0.10
C VAL A 62 14.33 -10.23 -1.10
N THR A 63 13.94 -9.08 -1.62
CA THR A 63 12.93 -8.97 -2.68
C THR A 63 13.42 -8.10 -3.83
N THR A 64 13.04 -8.46 -5.04
CA THR A 64 13.39 -7.70 -6.25
C THR A 64 12.13 -7.03 -6.78
N PRO A 65 12.17 -5.70 -7.02
CA PRO A 65 11.03 -5.00 -7.61
C PRO A 65 10.65 -5.57 -8.97
N HIS A 66 9.36 -5.67 -9.26
CA HIS A 66 8.87 -6.15 -10.55
C HIS A 66 9.24 -5.19 -11.68
N VAL A 67 9.01 -3.89 -11.48
CA VAL A 67 9.25 -2.86 -12.49
C VAL A 67 9.79 -1.57 -11.88
N LEU A 68 10.27 -0.67 -12.72
CA LEU A 68 10.64 0.69 -12.36
C LEU A 68 9.40 1.58 -12.26
N TYR A 69 9.45 2.66 -11.47
CA TYR A 69 8.38 3.67 -11.47
C TYR A 69 8.01 4.14 -12.87
N ALA A 70 9.03 4.43 -13.71
CA ALA A 70 8.84 4.95 -15.06
C ALA A 70 8.33 3.89 -16.06
N ALA A 71 8.39 2.62 -15.72
CA ALA A 71 7.97 1.51 -16.59
C ALA A 71 6.65 0.87 -16.17
N LEU A 72 6.05 1.36 -15.07
CA LEU A 72 4.74 0.90 -14.64
C LEU A 72 3.67 1.47 -15.58
N PRO A 73 2.76 0.66 -16.12
CA PRO A 73 1.50 1.15 -16.66
C PRO A 73 0.77 1.97 -15.60
N GLU A 74 -0.09 2.89 -16.02
CA GLU A 74 -0.85 3.71 -15.07
C GLU A 74 -1.53 2.85 -14.01
N PRO A 75 -1.19 3.02 -12.72
CA PRO A 75 -1.75 2.17 -11.68
C PRO A 75 -3.21 2.54 -11.41
N GLY A 76 -4.03 1.55 -11.08
CA GLY A 76 -5.40 1.77 -10.61
C GLY A 76 -5.49 2.13 -9.14
N ALA A 77 -4.45 1.85 -8.35
CA ALA A 77 -4.35 2.16 -6.92
C ALA A 77 -2.90 2.09 -6.41
N LEU A 78 -2.70 2.59 -5.19
CA LEU A 78 -1.43 2.57 -4.48
C LEU A 78 -1.57 1.86 -3.13
N LEU A 79 -0.60 1.03 -2.76
CA LEU A 79 -0.44 0.51 -1.40
C LEU A 79 0.98 0.76 -0.90
N LEU A 80 1.08 1.45 0.23
CA LEU A 80 2.34 1.93 0.79
C LEU A 80 2.62 1.25 2.13
N PRO A 81 3.38 0.14 2.12
CA PRO A 81 3.82 -0.48 3.36
C PRO A 81 4.82 0.40 4.08
N GLY A 82 4.80 0.37 5.41
CA GLY A 82 5.80 1.02 6.25
C GLY A 82 7.08 0.22 6.39
N GLY A 83 7.84 0.54 7.41
CA GLY A 83 9.10 -0.09 7.77
C GLY A 83 10.17 0.94 8.13
N PRO A 84 11.26 0.53 8.81
CA PRO A 84 12.31 1.45 9.29
C PRO A 84 13.03 2.22 8.18
N GLY A 85 12.94 1.76 6.92
CA GLY A 85 13.52 2.44 5.77
C GLY A 85 12.66 3.57 5.18
N ALA A 86 11.40 3.72 5.61
CA ALA A 86 10.43 4.62 4.99
C ALA A 86 10.87 6.09 4.98
N ALA A 87 11.39 6.59 6.10
CA ALA A 87 11.86 7.99 6.20
C ALA A 87 13.00 8.30 5.21
N ARG A 88 13.85 7.33 4.91
CA ARG A 88 14.89 7.45 3.87
C ARG A 88 14.28 7.38 2.47
N ALA A 89 13.39 6.42 2.25
CA ALA A 89 12.72 6.23 0.95
C ALA A 89 11.87 7.44 0.57
N ALA A 90 11.20 8.06 1.53
CA ALA A 90 10.38 9.26 1.35
C ALA A 90 11.16 10.46 0.76
N ARG A 91 12.49 10.49 0.95
CA ARG A 91 13.38 11.53 0.40
C ARG A 91 13.82 11.26 -1.05
N ASP A 92 13.49 10.07 -1.60
CA ASP A 92 13.82 9.75 -3.00
C ASP A 92 12.95 10.60 -3.93
N PRO A 93 13.56 11.50 -4.76
CA PRO A 93 12.79 12.39 -5.63
C PRO A 93 11.98 11.64 -6.69
N LEU A 94 12.42 10.45 -7.13
CA LEU A 94 11.69 9.66 -8.10
C LEU A 94 10.43 9.03 -7.46
N LEU A 95 10.52 8.56 -6.21
CA LEU A 95 9.36 8.05 -5.49
C LEU A 95 8.36 9.18 -5.21
N ARG A 96 8.84 10.34 -4.75
CA ARG A 96 7.99 11.53 -4.51
C ARG A 96 7.26 11.95 -5.78
N ALA A 97 7.97 12.06 -6.89
CA ALA A 97 7.39 12.42 -8.19
C ALA A 97 6.36 11.37 -8.64
N PHE A 98 6.66 10.09 -8.46
CA PHE A 98 5.75 9.00 -8.78
C PHE A 98 4.44 9.10 -7.97
N LEU A 99 4.52 9.30 -6.66
CA LEU A 99 3.33 9.42 -5.81
C LEU A 99 2.53 10.71 -6.12
N ALA A 100 3.22 11.84 -6.30
CA ALA A 100 2.60 13.12 -6.62
C ALA A 100 1.92 13.14 -8.01
N ALA A 101 2.36 12.28 -8.94
CA ALA A 101 1.75 12.16 -10.26
C ALA A 101 0.40 11.42 -10.25
N HIS A 102 0.03 10.77 -9.16
CA HIS A 102 -1.18 9.94 -9.05
C HIS A 102 -2.12 10.40 -7.91
N PRO A 103 -2.50 11.71 -7.87
CA PRO A 103 -3.41 12.21 -6.85
C PRO A 103 -4.81 11.63 -7.07
N GLY A 104 -5.48 11.29 -5.98
CA GLY A 104 -6.88 10.84 -6.03
C GLY A 104 -7.09 9.37 -6.38
N LEU A 105 -6.05 8.60 -6.65
CA LEU A 105 -6.18 7.14 -6.74
C LEU A 105 -6.57 6.53 -5.39
N PRO A 106 -7.33 5.41 -5.39
CA PRO A 106 -7.49 4.61 -4.20
C PRO A 106 -6.12 4.28 -3.60
N THR A 107 -5.89 4.72 -2.37
CA THR A 107 -4.59 4.64 -1.74
C THR A 107 -4.72 4.08 -0.33
N GLY A 108 -3.93 3.07 -0.01
CA GLY A 108 -3.79 2.57 1.34
C GLY A 108 -2.36 2.75 1.84
N ALA A 109 -2.19 3.27 3.05
CA ALA A 109 -0.89 3.41 3.67
C ALA A 109 -0.93 2.91 5.12
N SER A 110 0.12 2.23 5.56
CA SER A 110 0.24 1.76 6.93
C SER A 110 1.58 2.17 7.56
N GLY A 111 1.54 2.38 8.85
CA GLY A 111 2.74 2.68 9.61
C GLY A 111 3.49 3.89 9.05
N SER A 112 4.81 3.75 8.98
CA SER A 112 5.68 4.78 8.39
C SER A 112 5.57 4.91 6.86
N GLY A 113 4.75 4.09 6.19
CA GLY A 113 4.39 4.29 4.79
C GLY A 113 3.69 5.64 4.54
N LEU A 114 3.04 6.20 5.57
CA LEU A 114 2.47 7.55 5.55
C LEU A 114 3.50 8.66 5.29
N LEU A 115 4.76 8.46 5.69
CA LEU A 115 5.83 9.42 5.41
C LEU A 115 6.08 9.57 3.90
N LEU A 116 5.85 8.50 3.12
CA LEU A 116 5.99 8.54 1.66
C LEU A 116 4.97 9.48 1.04
N LEU A 117 3.72 9.43 1.54
CA LEU A 117 2.64 10.33 1.11
C LEU A 117 2.88 11.77 1.59
N GLY A 118 3.32 11.94 2.83
CA GLY A 118 3.62 13.26 3.40
C GLY A 118 4.68 14.01 2.58
N GLU A 119 5.81 13.36 2.32
CA GLU A 119 6.89 13.94 1.51
C GLU A 119 6.49 14.17 0.03
N ALA A 120 5.51 13.43 -0.48
CA ALA A 120 4.92 13.66 -1.80
C ALA A 120 3.87 14.78 -1.82
N GLY A 121 3.52 15.37 -0.65
CA GLY A 121 2.53 16.44 -0.53
C GLY A 121 1.08 15.98 -0.67
N THR A 122 0.80 14.68 -0.53
CA THR A 122 -0.53 14.12 -0.76
C THR A 122 -1.37 14.00 0.52
N LEU A 123 -0.82 14.37 1.70
CA LEU A 123 -1.54 14.41 2.97
C LEU A 123 -2.11 15.80 3.30
N ASP A 124 -1.79 16.83 2.53
CA ASP A 124 -2.28 18.18 2.77
C ASP A 124 -3.82 18.24 2.79
N GLY A 125 -4.37 18.81 3.87
CA GLY A 125 -5.80 18.93 4.10
C GLY A 125 -6.56 17.62 4.34
N ARG A 126 -5.89 16.46 4.48
CA ARG A 126 -6.50 15.15 4.75
C ARG A 126 -6.66 14.89 6.25
N VAL A 127 -7.65 14.09 6.61
CA VAL A 127 -7.70 13.45 7.92
C VAL A 127 -6.93 12.14 7.84
N VAL A 128 -5.92 11.96 8.70
CA VAL A 128 -5.05 10.78 8.66
C VAL A 128 -5.00 10.05 9.99
N GLY A 129 -5.06 8.72 9.93
CA GLY A 129 -4.73 7.84 11.05
C GLY A 129 -3.29 7.35 10.92
N GLY A 130 -2.75 6.74 11.97
CA GLY A 130 -1.40 6.19 11.87
C GLY A 130 -0.77 5.84 13.21
N PRO A 131 0.52 5.46 13.23
CA PRO A 131 1.22 5.18 14.47
C PRO A 131 1.27 6.39 15.39
N ALA A 132 1.05 6.16 16.69
CA ALA A 132 1.03 7.24 17.67
C ALA A 132 2.40 7.96 17.80
N ASP A 133 3.48 7.23 17.62
CA ASP A 133 4.86 7.75 17.67
C ASP A 133 5.24 8.60 16.44
N LEU A 134 4.42 8.58 15.38
CA LEU A 134 4.61 9.41 14.19
C LEU A 134 3.68 10.64 14.16
N ALA A 135 2.78 10.81 15.12
CA ALA A 135 1.76 11.87 15.10
C ALA A 135 2.37 13.27 14.88
N ASP A 136 3.40 13.63 15.64
CA ASP A 136 4.07 14.94 15.50
C ASP A 136 4.71 15.12 14.13
N THR A 137 5.28 14.06 13.56
CA THR A 137 5.86 14.09 12.22
C THR A 137 4.76 14.25 11.15
N LEU A 138 3.63 13.58 11.31
CA LEU A 138 2.50 13.67 10.38
C LEU A 138 1.89 15.07 10.36
N TRP A 139 1.82 15.76 11.51
CA TRP A 139 1.40 17.17 11.58
C TRP A 139 2.28 18.09 10.73
N GLY A 140 3.54 17.75 10.55
CA GLY A 140 4.47 18.48 9.69
C GLY A 140 4.09 18.50 8.20
N PHE A 141 3.18 17.63 7.75
CA PHE A 141 2.69 17.54 6.37
C PHE A 141 1.34 18.23 6.15
N THR A 142 0.95 19.12 7.05
CA THR A 142 -0.26 19.97 6.96
C THR A 142 -1.59 19.21 6.76
N PRO A 143 -1.81 18.06 7.42
CA PRO A 143 -3.11 17.40 7.37
C PRO A 143 -4.18 18.26 8.07
N ALA A 144 -5.46 18.00 7.76
CA ALA A 144 -6.57 18.64 8.46
C ALA A 144 -6.72 18.10 9.90
N ASP A 145 -6.40 16.83 10.11
CA ASP A 145 -6.41 16.19 11.43
C ASP A 145 -5.50 14.95 11.44
N VAL A 146 -4.94 14.64 12.61
CA VAL A 146 -4.16 13.40 12.84
C VAL A 146 -4.80 12.62 13.99
N ARG A 147 -5.14 11.35 13.76
CA ARG A 147 -5.75 10.44 14.74
C ARG A 147 -4.79 9.30 15.08
N PRO A 148 -3.98 9.47 16.13
CA PRO A 148 -2.97 8.49 16.50
C PRO A 148 -3.60 7.16 16.93
N GLY A 149 -3.07 6.05 16.38
CA GLY A 149 -3.52 4.70 16.70
C GLY A 149 -4.79 4.25 15.97
N GLU A 150 -5.44 5.13 15.22
CA GLU A 150 -6.67 4.82 14.50
C GLU A 150 -6.43 4.43 13.04
N VAL A 151 -7.39 3.66 12.51
CA VAL A 151 -7.58 3.48 11.06
C VAL A 151 -8.54 4.55 10.59
N VAL A 152 -8.11 5.36 9.62
CA VAL A 152 -8.92 6.46 9.09
C VAL A 152 -9.07 6.31 7.59
N THR A 153 -10.30 6.48 7.11
CA THR A 153 -10.61 6.61 5.69
C THR A 153 -11.06 8.03 5.40
N ASP A 154 -10.37 8.70 4.49
CA ASP A 154 -10.70 10.05 4.01
C ASP A 154 -10.70 10.06 2.48
N GLY A 155 -11.89 9.96 1.89
CA GLY A 155 -12.07 9.82 0.46
C GLY A 155 -11.34 8.57 -0.08
N PRO A 156 -10.41 8.72 -1.03
CA PRO A 156 -9.68 7.59 -1.61
C PRO A 156 -8.55 7.05 -0.71
N LEU A 157 -8.20 7.74 0.37
CA LEU A 157 -7.11 7.37 1.27
C LEU A 157 -7.62 6.57 2.47
N CYS A 158 -7.04 5.40 2.69
CA CYS A 158 -7.08 4.68 3.96
C CYS A 158 -5.70 4.71 4.60
N SER A 159 -5.60 5.30 5.77
CA SER A 159 -4.39 5.42 6.58
C SER A 159 -4.52 4.64 7.89
N ALA A 160 -3.49 3.89 8.27
CA ALA A 160 -3.59 2.93 9.37
C ALA A 160 -2.29 2.85 10.19
N PRO A 161 -2.37 2.38 11.45
CA PRO A 161 -1.19 2.02 12.23
C PRO A 161 -0.33 0.95 11.55
N ALA A 162 0.89 0.77 12.05
CA ALA A 162 1.84 -0.21 11.53
C ALA A 162 1.37 -1.67 11.73
N GLY A 163 2.01 -2.59 11.03
CA GLY A 163 1.78 -4.02 11.16
C GLY A 163 0.43 -4.45 10.57
N LEU A 164 -0.48 -4.91 11.41
CA LEU A 164 -1.80 -5.39 10.93
C LEU A 164 -2.72 -4.27 10.43
N GLY A 165 -2.41 -3.00 10.67
CA GLY A 165 -3.07 -1.87 10.01
C GLY A 165 -2.99 -1.94 8.48
N ALA A 166 -1.94 -2.58 7.94
CA ALA A 166 -1.79 -2.85 6.52
C ALA A 166 -2.97 -3.65 5.92
N LEU A 167 -3.64 -4.48 6.73
CA LEU A 167 -4.82 -5.21 6.33
C LEU A 167 -5.98 -4.28 6.00
N HIS A 168 -6.24 -3.29 6.85
CA HIS A 168 -7.30 -2.31 6.61
C HIS A 168 -7.02 -1.49 5.36
N ALA A 169 -5.78 -1.03 5.19
CA ALA A 169 -5.33 -0.31 4.01
C ALA A 169 -5.53 -1.14 2.72
N ALA A 170 -5.16 -2.42 2.75
CA ALA A 170 -5.31 -3.32 1.61
C ALA A 170 -6.77 -3.64 1.30
N LEU A 171 -7.60 -3.90 2.32
CA LEU A 171 -9.03 -4.18 2.16
C LEU A 171 -9.81 -2.98 1.65
N HIS A 172 -9.45 -1.75 2.06
CA HIS A 172 -10.03 -0.53 1.52
C HIS A 172 -9.78 -0.43 0.01
N VAL A 173 -8.53 -0.59 -0.43
CA VAL A 173 -8.17 -0.57 -1.85
C VAL A 173 -8.87 -1.71 -2.59
N ALA A 174 -8.87 -2.91 -2.04
CA ALA A 174 -9.53 -4.06 -2.65
C ALA A 174 -11.04 -3.84 -2.79
N GLY A 175 -11.70 -3.33 -1.74
CA GLY A 175 -13.13 -3.03 -1.76
C GLY A 175 -13.49 -1.94 -2.77
N THR A 176 -12.60 -0.97 -2.97
CA THR A 176 -12.79 0.07 -3.98
C THR A 176 -12.65 -0.46 -5.41
N LEU A 177 -11.68 -1.38 -5.65
CA LEU A 177 -11.40 -1.89 -7.01
C LEU A 177 -12.30 -3.07 -7.41
N TRP A 178 -12.62 -3.98 -6.50
CA TRP A 178 -13.33 -5.24 -6.79
C TRP A 178 -14.64 -5.41 -6.00
N GLY A 179 -15.02 -4.42 -5.19
CA GLY A 179 -16.23 -4.45 -4.37
C GLY A 179 -16.00 -5.01 -2.97
N GLN A 180 -16.88 -4.62 -2.05
CA GLN A 180 -16.78 -4.97 -0.63
C GLN A 180 -16.91 -6.47 -0.37
N GLU A 181 -17.69 -7.18 -1.18
CA GLU A 181 -17.85 -8.64 -1.07
C GLU A 181 -16.52 -9.37 -1.29
N ALA A 182 -15.78 -9.00 -2.36
CA ALA A 182 -14.46 -9.57 -2.62
C ALA A 182 -13.44 -9.27 -1.50
N ALA A 183 -13.48 -8.06 -0.95
CA ALA A 183 -12.63 -7.70 0.19
C ALA A 183 -12.98 -8.50 1.45
N GLN A 184 -14.26 -8.70 1.74
CA GLN A 184 -14.72 -9.50 2.87
C GLN A 184 -14.34 -10.98 2.71
N GLU A 185 -14.51 -11.55 1.53
CA GLU A 185 -14.09 -12.91 1.24
C GLU A 185 -12.57 -13.08 1.43
N ALA A 186 -11.76 -12.13 0.93
CA ALA A 186 -10.32 -12.14 1.14
C ALA A 186 -9.97 -12.09 2.63
N ALA A 187 -10.63 -11.23 3.42
CA ALA A 187 -10.44 -11.15 4.87
C ALA A 187 -10.77 -12.48 5.58
N GLN A 188 -11.84 -13.15 5.18
CA GLN A 188 -12.20 -14.47 5.72
C GLN A 188 -11.13 -15.53 5.39
N ARG A 189 -10.67 -15.55 4.14
CA ARG A 189 -9.68 -16.54 3.65
C ARG A 189 -8.32 -16.42 4.36
N ILE A 190 -7.94 -15.23 4.80
CA ILE A 190 -6.71 -15.01 5.60
C ILE A 190 -6.96 -15.13 7.12
N GLY A 191 -8.17 -15.51 7.54
CA GLY A 191 -8.51 -15.67 8.96
C GLY A 191 -8.74 -14.36 9.72
N ALA A 192 -8.88 -13.22 9.02
CA ALA A 192 -9.04 -11.91 9.65
C ALA A 192 -10.50 -11.50 9.87
N GLY A 193 -11.48 -12.30 9.43
CA GLY A 193 -12.90 -11.95 9.54
C GLY A 193 -13.35 -11.63 10.97
N ALA A 194 -12.91 -12.41 11.95
CA ALA A 194 -13.23 -12.17 13.36
C ALA A 194 -12.55 -10.92 13.94
N MET A 195 -11.33 -10.59 13.48
CA MET A 195 -10.60 -9.40 13.95
C MET A 195 -11.27 -8.11 13.47
N LEU A 196 -11.80 -8.10 12.25
CA LEU A 196 -12.49 -6.94 11.69
C LEU A 196 -13.87 -6.72 12.32
N ALA A 197 -14.56 -7.80 12.72
CA ALA A 197 -15.84 -7.72 13.41
C ALA A 197 -15.74 -7.08 14.81
N LEU A 198 -14.63 -7.28 15.52
CA LEU A 198 -14.38 -6.71 16.85
C LEU A 198 -14.17 -5.18 16.84
N GLN A 199 -13.87 -4.59 15.69
CA GLN A 199 -13.68 -3.13 15.55
C GLN A 199 -14.98 -2.40 15.15
N ALA A 200 -16.04 -3.13 14.81
CA ALA A 200 -17.32 -2.57 14.42
C ALA A 200 -18.32 -2.41 15.59
N THR A 201 -17.92 -2.81 16.81
CA THR A 201 -18.69 -2.69 18.07
C THR A 201 -18.08 -1.65 18.97
#